data_b83e4cb7875f3b2ad24d31b115de3286
#
_entry.id   b83e4cb7875f3b2ad24d31b115de3286
#
_cell.length_a   1.000
_cell.length_b   1.000
_cell.length_c   1.000
_cell.angle_alpha   90.00
_cell.angle_beta   90.00
_cell.angle_gamma   90.00
#
_symmetry.space_group_name_H-M   'P 1'
#
loop_
_entity.id
_entity.type
_entity.pdbx_description
1 polymer ?
#
loop_
_entity_poly.entity_id
_entity_poly.type
_entity_poly.pdbx_seq_one_letter_code
_entity_poly.pdbx_strand_id
1 'polypeptide(L)'
;MAEAAPAAAGGGIGDILATAERDFLVRNSGEQVKISSIEASPVAIYFSASWCPPCRRFTPKLIEVYKELASQGKSFEVVFASADQNEEAFNEYFAKMPWLAVPFSDTEGRAALDGRFKVSGIPHLVILDAKTGDVCTEDGVEFVSEYGVEAYPFTPDRINELKEQEKAEKENQTIQSVLGTPTRDYLISNKGDKVPVSELEGKYVGLCFVVDGYGPVIEFTNLLAKIYEKLKELGEKFEVVAVSLDSEESAFNESFAKMPWLAIPQGDQKCEKLVRYFELRSLPTLVLIGPDGKTLNSNVADIIDEHGFEAWEGFPFSAEKLEILAEKAKAKAASQTLESLLISGELDFVIGKDGAKVPVSELVGKTVLLYFSAKWCGPCRAFLPTLVKEYNKIKEKNSDFEIVFISSDRDQSSFDDFFSQMPWLAVPLEDERKASLEKTFKIRGIPSLVAIGPTGQTVSRDAKAQLMIHGADAFPFTEERLEELQKKLDEMAKGWPQKLKHELHDEHELVLLRRGTYGCDACEEMGSTWSYRCDECDFDLHPKCALGEEKKGEEEEGKSTEEAPA
;
A
#
# COMPACT_ATOMS: atom_id res chain seq x y z
N MET A 1 35.71 -9.22 -11.66
CA MET A 1 36.58 -8.14 -12.15
C MET A 1 36.14 -7.85 -13.57
N ALA A 2 35.26 -6.87 -13.74
CA ALA A 2 34.89 -6.32 -15.03
C ALA A 2 35.67 -5.02 -15.16
N GLU A 3 36.52 -4.97 -16.18
CA GLU A 3 37.30 -3.79 -16.54
C GLU A 3 36.38 -2.63 -16.90
N ALA A 4 36.53 -1.53 -16.20
CA ALA A 4 35.94 -0.25 -16.58
C ALA A 4 36.55 0.20 -17.91
N ALA A 5 35.70 0.48 -18.89
CA ALA A 5 36.12 1.08 -20.15
C ALA A 5 36.72 2.48 -19.86
N PRO A 6 37.78 2.88 -20.57
CA PRO A 6 38.45 4.15 -20.29
C PRO A 6 37.54 5.33 -20.62
N ALA A 7 37.43 6.27 -19.67
CA ALA A 7 36.85 7.58 -19.89
C ALA A 7 37.55 8.27 -21.05
N ALA A 8 36.78 8.71 -22.05
CA ALA A 8 37.29 9.53 -23.16
C ALA A 8 37.74 10.87 -22.59
N ALA A 9 38.97 11.28 -22.92
CA ALA A 9 39.61 12.48 -22.42
C ALA A 9 38.88 13.75 -22.84
N GLY A 10 38.52 14.58 -21.89
CA GLY A 10 38.56 16.03 -21.80
C GLY A 10 38.11 16.90 -22.96
N GLY A 11 36.78 16.93 -23.21
CA GLY A 11 36.14 18.08 -23.79
C GLY A 11 35.01 18.50 -22.90
N GLY A 12 34.90 19.79 -22.52
CA GLY A 12 33.85 20.27 -21.61
C GLY A 12 32.43 20.04 -22.11
N ILE A 13 31.45 20.60 -21.41
CA ILE A 13 29.99 20.43 -21.71
C ILE A 13 29.66 20.73 -23.21
N GLY A 14 30.47 21.54 -23.89
CA GLY A 14 30.35 21.84 -25.32
C GLY A 14 30.41 20.58 -26.19
N ASP A 15 31.32 19.66 -25.93
CA ASP A 15 31.50 18.44 -26.71
C ASP A 15 30.39 17.39 -26.45
N ILE A 16 29.65 17.61 -25.39
CA ILE A 16 28.51 16.74 -25.03
C ILE A 16 27.23 17.28 -25.67
N LEU A 17 27.02 18.58 -25.60
CA LEU A 17 25.76 19.22 -25.99
C LEU A 17 25.74 19.73 -27.42
N ALA A 18 26.91 20.07 -28.04
CA ALA A 18 26.96 20.54 -29.42
C ALA A 18 26.90 19.36 -30.39
N THR A 19 26.34 19.61 -31.58
CA THR A 19 26.41 18.74 -32.75
C THR A 19 27.12 19.47 -33.90
N ALA A 20 27.44 18.77 -34.99
CA ALA A 20 28.05 19.39 -36.15
C ALA A 20 27.20 20.53 -36.76
N GLU A 21 25.90 20.48 -36.54
CA GLU A 21 24.92 21.41 -37.11
C GLU A 21 24.36 22.41 -36.09
N ARG A 22 24.63 22.22 -34.77
CA ARG A 22 24.03 23.02 -33.70
C ARG A 22 25.01 23.29 -32.55
N ASP A 23 25.27 24.58 -32.29
CA ASP A 23 26.09 25.07 -31.17
C ASP A 23 25.28 25.85 -30.11
N PHE A 24 23.95 25.70 -30.09
CA PHE A 24 23.04 26.43 -29.21
C PHE A 24 21.98 25.52 -28.56
N LEU A 25 21.42 26.00 -27.47
CA LEU A 25 20.23 25.48 -26.82
C LEU A 25 19.11 26.52 -26.90
N VAL A 26 17.89 26.16 -26.52
CA VAL A 26 16.74 27.07 -26.55
C VAL A 26 16.18 27.32 -25.15
N ARG A 27 15.68 28.52 -24.89
CA ARG A 27 14.80 28.83 -23.77
C ARG A 27 13.36 28.55 -24.14
N ASN A 28 12.49 28.46 -23.14
CA ASN A 28 11.06 28.34 -23.37
C ASN A 28 10.41 29.55 -24.06
N SER A 29 11.13 30.68 -24.14
CA SER A 29 10.78 31.86 -24.96
C SER A 29 11.09 31.70 -26.44
N GLY A 30 11.82 30.64 -26.84
CA GLY A 30 12.35 30.43 -28.18
C GLY A 30 13.72 31.11 -28.42
N GLU A 31 14.28 31.84 -27.45
CA GLU A 31 15.60 32.45 -27.53
C GLU A 31 16.69 31.37 -27.63
N GLN A 32 17.62 31.54 -28.55
CA GLN A 32 18.79 30.68 -28.70
C GLN A 32 19.92 31.15 -27.79
N VAL A 33 20.49 30.24 -27.04
CA VAL A 33 21.62 30.47 -26.13
C VAL A 33 22.80 29.61 -26.59
N LYS A 34 23.93 30.21 -26.88
CA LYS A 34 25.13 29.47 -27.29
C LYS A 34 25.61 28.56 -26.15
N ILE A 35 25.94 27.32 -26.47
CA ILE A 35 26.46 26.36 -25.50
C ILE A 35 27.75 26.86 -24.86
N SER A 36 28.60 27.55 -25.64
CA SER A 36 29.84 28.18 -25.16
C SER A 36 29.65 29.31 -24.12
N SER A 37 28.43 29.82 -23.98
CA SER A 37 28.08 30.83 -22.97
C SER A 37 27.56 30.26 -21.66
N ILE A 38 27.46 28.93 -21.52
CA ILE A 38 27.06 28.29 -20.28
C ILE A 38 28.26 28.27 -19.33
N GLU A 39 28.24 29.17 -18.35
CA GLU A 39 29.27 29.27 -17.30
C GLU A 39 28.91 28.49 -16.03
N ALA A 40 27.68 27.98 -15.96
CA ALA A 40 27.20 27.25 -14.78
C ALA A 40 27.95 25.93 -14.61
N SER A 41 28.27 25.60 -13.37
CA SER A 41 28.77 24.29 -12.95
C SER A 41 28.26 23.99 -11.53
N PRO A 42 27.59 22.86 -11.31
CA PRO A 42 27.32 21.76 -12.25
C PRO A 42 26.24 22.08 -13.31
N VAL A 43 26.21 21.27 -14.37
CA VAL A 43 25.14 21.25 -15.37
C VAL A 43 24.42 19.90 -15.31
N ALA A 44 23.11 19.92 -15.30
CA ALA A 44 22.27 18.72 -15.32
C ALA A 44 21.67 18.50 -16.71
N ILE A 45 21.70 17.27 -17.23
CA ILE A 45 20.91 16.86 -18.39
C ILE A 45 19.69 16.11 -17.88
N TYR A 46 18.50 16.66 -18.19
CA TYR A 46 17.22 16.16 -17.72
C TYR A 46 16.45 15.47 -18.84
N PHE A 47 16.40 14.14 -18.80
CA PHE A 47 15.60 13.32 -19.71
C PHE A 47 14.19 13.13 -19.15
N SER A 48 13.18 13.59 -19.89
CA SER A 48 11.81 13.61 -19.42
C SER A 48 10.81 13.72 -20.57
N ALA A 49 9.51 13.51 -20.29
CA ALA A 49 8.44 13.68 -21.26
C ALA A 49 7.12 14.06 -20.59
N SER A 50 6.24 14.77 -21.32
CA SER A 50 4.93 15.19 -20.85
C SER A 50 3.97 14.04 -20.54
N TRP A 51 4.08 12.94 -21.28
CA TRP A 51 3.24 11.74 -21.11
C TRP A 51 3.65 10.86 -19.94
N CYS A 52 4.84 11.07 -19.35
CA CYS A 52 5.39 10.26 -18.27
C CYS A 52 4.87 10.72 -16.89
N PRO A 53 4.03 9.94 -16.16
CA PRO A 53 3.50 10.38 -14.87
C PRO A 53 4.57 10.59 -13.78
N PRO A 54 5.62 9.75 -13.62
CA PRO A 54 6.71 10.03 -12.70
C PRO A 54 7.44 11.34 -13.03
N CYS A 55 7.64 11.65 -14.32
CA CYS A 55 8.27 12.88 -14.75
C CYS A 55 7.46 14.11 -14.34
N ARG A 56 6.15 14.07 -14.55
CA ARG A 56 5.25 15.16 -14.15
C ARG A 56 5.25 15.43 -12.64
N ARG A 57 5.55 14.42 -11.81
CA ARG A 57 5.72 14.58 -10.37
C ARG A 57 7.08 15.15 -9.98
N PHE A 58 8.13 14.76 -10.70
CA PHE A 58 9.49 15.19 -10.40
C PHE A 58 9.81 16.60 -10.91
N THR A 59 9.32 17.01 -12.10
CA THR A 59 9.62 18.32 -12.71
C THR A 59 9.33 19.52 -11.80
N PRO A 60 8.17 19.61 -11.10
CA PRO A 60 7.92 20.71 -10.16
C PRO A 60 8.98 20.80 -9.05
N LYS A 61 9.43 19.68 -8.50
CA LYS A 61 10.46 19.62 -7.48
C LYS A 61 11.82 20.08 -7.98
N LEU A 62 12.20 19.69 -9.19
CA LEU A 62 13.43 20.18 -9.83
C LEU A 62 13.35 21.69 -10.10
N ILE A 63 12.17 22.21 -10.49
CA ILE A 63 11.97 23.68 -10.69
C ILE A 63 12.16 24.43 -9.37
N GLU A 64 11.65 23.92 -8.28
CA GLU A 64 11.82 24.51 -6.95
C GLU A 64 13.29 24.57 -6.56
N VAL A 65 14.01 23.44 -6.65
CA VAL A 65 15.44 23.35 -6.36
C VAL A 65 16.25 24.31 -7.27
N TYR A 66 15.95 24.36 -8.56
CA TYR A 66 16.62 25.27 -9.50
C TYR A 66 16.46 26.74 -9.09
N LYS A 67 15.23 27.17 -8.78
CA LYS A 67 14.91 28.52 -8.34
C LYS A 67 15.56 28.89 -7.01
N GLU A 68 15.54 27.97 -6.08
CA GLU A 68 16.11 28.18 -4.74
C GLU A 68 17.64 28.29 -4.82
N LEU A 69 18.34 27.43 -5.58
CA LEU A 69 19.76 27.56 -5.84
C LEU A 69 20.11 28.90 -6.47
N ALA A 70 19.33 29.35 -7.46
CA ALA A 70 19.51 30.66 -8.08
C ALA A 70 19.34 31.81 -7.07
N SER A 71 18.34 31.71 -6.16
CA SER A 71 18.12 32.70 -5.09
C SER A 71 19.27 32.77 -4.09
N GLN A 72 19.94 31.63 -3.86
CA GLN A 72 21.15 31.53 -3.03
C GLN A 72 22.45 31.98 -3.77
N GLY A 73 22.36 32.41 -5.03
CA GLY A 73 23.50 32.77 -5.84
C GLY A 73 24.39 31.59 -6.23
N LYS A 74 23.90 30.38 -6.17
CA LYS A 74 24.61 29.17 -6.59
C LYS A 74 24.45 28.96 -8.09
N SER A 75 25.52 28.56 -8.73
CA SER A 75 25.56 28.33 -10.16
C SER A 75 25.12 26.92 -10.49
N PHE A 76 23.96 26.79 -11.16
CA PHE A 76 23.40 25.51 -11.57
C PHE A 76 22.56 25.70 -12.84
N GLU A 77 22.77 24.91 -13.86
CA GLU A 77 21.96 24.94 -15.08
C GLU A 77 21.39 23.55 -15.38
N VAL A 78 20.21 23.53 -15.98
CA VAL A 78 19.55 22.30 -16.42
C VAL A 78 19.35 22.39 -17.95
N VAL A 79 19.57 21.28 -18.63
CA VAL A 79 19.33 21.13 -20.07
C VAL A 79 18.30 20.00 -20.26
N PHE A 80 17.11 20.35 -20.69
CA PHE A 80 16.05 19.41 -20.97
C PHE A 80 16.28 18.66 -22.29
N ALA A 81 16.34 17.35 -22.24
CA ALA A 81 16.35 16.43 -23.38
C ALA A 81 15.00 15.70 -23.41
N SER A 82 14.12 16.11 -24.32
CA SER A 82 12.75 15.57 -24.36
C SER A 82 12.66 14.22 -25.05
N ALA A 83 11.85 13.32 -24.45
CA ALA A 83 11.37 12.10 -25.08
C ALA A 83 9.92 12.23 -25.58
N ASP A 84 9.38 13.45 -25.73
CA ASP A 84 8.07 13.67 -26.32
C ASP A 84 8.05 13.29 -27.81
N GLN A 85 6.89 12.85 -28.29
CA GLN A 85 6.72 12.33 -29.66
C GLN A 85 6.41 13.42 -30.68
N ASN A 86 5.94 14.60 -30.23
CA ASN A 86 5.60 15.71 -31.11
C ASN A 86 5.96 17.07 -30.47
N GLU A 87 6.11 18.07 -31.31
CA GLU A 87 6.57 19.40 -30.92
C GLU A 87 5.55 20.16 -30.04
N GLU A 88 4.27 19.93 -30.22
CA GLU A 88 3.23 20.56 -29.41
C GLU A 88 3.34 20.12 -27.94
N ALA A 89 3.43 18.83 -27.70
CA ALA A 89 3.60 18.25 -26.37
C ALA A 89 4.92 18.73 -25.70
N PHE A 90 6.01 18.78 -26.47
CA PHE A 90 7.28 19.35 -26.02
C PHE A 90 7.09 20.80 -25.58
N ASN A 91 6.49 21.65 -26.43
CA ASN A 91 6.34 23.08 -26.17
C ASN A 91 5.47 23.35 -24.94
N GLU A 92 4.33 22.64 -24.79
CA GLU A 92 3.44 22.75 -23.62
C GLU A 92 4.14 22.33 -22.31
N TYR A 93 4.96 21.31 -22.37
CA TYR A 93 5.68 20.82 -21.20
C TYR A 93 6.85 21.72 -20.86
N PHE A 94 7.67 22.09 -21.86
CA PHE A 94 8.84 22.95 -21.69
C PHE A 94 8.47 24.39 -21.28
N ALA A 95 7.31 24.90 -21.67
CA ALA A 95 6.81 26.22 -21.24
C ALA A 95 6.79 26.41 -19.70
N LYS A 96 6.71 25.33 -18.95
CA LYS A 96 6.72 25.33 -17.47
C LYS A 96 8.13 25.35 -16.87
N MET A 97 9.16 25.10 -17.68
CA MET A 97 10.53 24.91 -17.22
C MET A 97 11.34 26.21 -17.35
N PRO A 98 12.09 26.63 -16.32
CA PRO A 98 12.84 27.90 -16.33
C PRO A 98 14.24 27.81 -16.96
N TRP A 99 14.66 26.66 -17.43
CA TRP A 99 16.02 26.34 -17.90
C TRP A 99 16.12 26.17 -19.41
N LEU A 100 17.22 25.62 -19.90
CA LEU A 100 17.50 25.43 -21.32
C LEU A 100 16.98 24.05 -21.80
N ALA A 101 16.80 23.88 -23.10
CA ALA A 101 16.48 22.62 -23.74
C ALA A 101 17.25 22.39 -25.03
N VAL A 102 17.48 21.14 -25.38
CA VAL A 102 17.83 20.75 -26.75
C VAL A 102 16.62 21.02 -27.64
N PRO A 103 16.74 21.74 -28.78
CA PRO A 103 15.62 22.01 -29.67
C PRO A 103 14.89 20.70 -30.04
N PHE A 104 13.55 20.73 -30.10
CA PHE A 104 12.78 19.54 -30.48
C PHE A 104 13.15 19.04 -31.89
N SER A 105 13.48 19.93 -32.80
CA SER A 105 13.91 19.61 -34.17
C SER A 105 15.24 18.85 -34.25
N ASP A 106 16.11 18.95 -33.21
CA ASP A 106 17.39 18.23 -33.18
C ASP A 106 17.20 16.81 -32.64
N THR A 107 16.65 15.96 -33.47
CA THR A 107 16.38 14.55 -33.12
C THR A 107 17.68 13.75 -32.95
N GLU A 108 18.71 14.04 -33.79
CA GLU A 108 19.99 13.35 -33.71
C GLU A 108 20.72 13.69 -32.41
N GLY A 109 20.73 14.99 -32.02
CA GLY A 109 21.35 15.45 -30.78
C GLY A 109 20.67 14.82 -29.54
N ARG A 110 19.33 14.72 -29.52
CA ARG A 110 18.61 14.08 -28.44
C ARG A 110 18.92 12.59 -28.37
N ALA A 111 18.92 11.87 -29.51
CA ALA A 111 19.27 10.46 -29.59
C ALA A 111 20.73 10.19 -29.19
N ALA A 112 21.66 11.09 -29.56
CA ALA A 112 23.06 10.97 -29.17
C ALA A 112 23.26 11.11 -27.65
N LEU A 113 22.51 12.00 -26.98
CA LEU A 113 22.53 12.14 -25.52
C LEU A 113 21.94 10.91 -24.84
N ASP A 114 20.80 10.43 -25.33
CA ASP A 114 20.17 9.20 -24.84
C ASP A 114 21.12 8.00 -24.90
N GLY A 115 21.74 7.79 -26.06
CA GLY A 115 22.72 6.72 -26.27
C GLY A 115 23.99 6.88 -25.43
N ARG A 116 24.49 8.13 -25.25
CA ARG A 116 25.68 8.42 -24.46
C ARG A 116 25.49 8.04 -22.99
N PHE A 117 24.35 8.42 -22.40
CA PHE A 117 24.03 8.17 -21.00
C PHE A 117 23.21 6.89 -20.78
N LYS A 118 23.01 6.09 -21.84
CA LYS A 118 22.30 4.79 -21.78
C LYS A 118 20.99 4.86 -21.03
N VAL A 119 20.19 5.88 -21.31
CA VAL A 119 18.94 6.15 -20.58
C VAL A 119 17.97 4.98 -20.73
N SER A 120 17.78 4.21 -19.67
CA SER A 120 16.88 3.04 -19.65
C SER A 120 15.46 3.37 -19.20
N GLY A 121 15.24 4.59 -18.70
CA GLY A 121 13.94 5.05 -18.21
C GLY A 121 13.94 6.53 -17.86
N ILE A 122 12.75 7.11 -17.76
CA ILE A 122 12.55 8.52 -17.39
C ILE A 122 11.58 8.64 -16.19
N PRO A 123 11.76 9.65 -15.31
CA PRO A 123 12.75 10.74 -15.36
C PRO A 123 14.18 10.25 -15.11
N HIS A 124 15.16 10.85 -15.80
CA HIS A 124 16.57 10.61 -15.57
C HIS A 124 17.32 11.95 -15.56
N LEU A 125 18.21 12.14 -14.59
CA LEU A 125 18.93 13.40 -14.38
C LEU A 125 20.42 13.11 -14.19
N VAL A 126 21.20 13.42 -15.20
CA VAL A 126 22.66 13.27 -15.18
C VAL A 126 23.30 14.60 -14.81
N ILE A 127 24.13 14.61 -13.78
CA ILE A 127 24.86 15.82 -13.33
C ILE A 127 26.29 15.75 -13.85
N LEU A 128 26.74 16.83 -14.47
CA LEU A 128 28.05 16.93 -15.10
C LEU A 128 28.85 18.12 -14.54
N ASP A 129 30.16 17.95 -14.45
CA ASP A 129 31.06 19.08 -14.35
C ASP A 129 31.15 19.76 -15.72
N ALA A 130 30.76 21.02 -15.79
CA ALA A 130 30.69 21.75 -17.08
C ALA A 130 32.04 21.98 -17.72
N LYS A 131 33.14 22.01 -16.95
CA LYS A 131 34.49 22.31 -17.46
C LYS A 131 35.15 21.07 -18.06
N THR A 132 34.97 19.93 -17.41
CA THR A 132 35.61 18.67 -17.83
C THR A 132 34.68 17.80 -18.66
N GLY A 133 33.36 17.98 -18.53
CA GLY A 133 32.35 17.11 -19.12
C GLY A 133 32.20 15.75 -18.38
N ASP A 134 32.89 15.59 -17.24
CA ASP A 134 32.81 14.36 -16.45
C ASP A 134 31.44 14.21 -15.78
N VAL A 135 30.96 12.99 -15.71
CA VAL A 135 29.74 12.66 -14.97
C VAL A 135 30.03 12.70 -13.49
N CYS A 136 29.39 13.63 -12.78
CA CYS A 136 29.41 13.68 -11.32
C CYS A 136 28.53 12.58 -10.73
N THR A 137 27.33 12.41 -11.28
CA THR A 137 26.39 11.35 -10.93
C THR A 137 25.32 11.14 -12.00
N GLU A 138 24.79 9.94 -12.08
CA GLU A 138 23.57 9.60 -12.84
C GLU A 138 22.33 9.51 -11.91
N ASP A 139 22.52 9.60 -10.59
CA ASP A 139 21.46 9.50 -9.56
C ASP A 139 20.85 10.88 -9.23
N GLY A 140 20.91 11.84 -10.13
CA GLY A 140 20.44 13.20 -9.90
C GLY A 140 18.95 13.28 -9.52
N VAL A 141 18.11 12.37 -10.02
CA VAL A 141 16.68 12.28 -9.63
C VAL A 141 16.55 11.94 -8.16
N GLU A 142 17.31 10.96 -7.68
CA GLU A 142 17.33 10.54 -6.27
C GLU A 142 17.84 11.69 -5.40
N PHE A 143 18.98 12.28 -5.74
CA PHE A 143 19.60 13.35 -4.96
C PHE A 143 18.70 14.59 -4.82
N VAL A 144 18.07 15.02 -5.91
CA VAL A 144 17.10 16.12 -5.89
C VAL A 144 15.83 15.73 -5.11
N SER A 145 15.36 14.49 -5.26
CA SER A 145 14.16 14.02 -4.57
C SER A 145 14.35 13.88 -3.08
N GLU A 146 15.52 13.42 -2.63
CA GLU A 146 15.80 13.16 -1.21
C GLU A 146 16.32 14.39 -0.47
N TYR A 147 17.25 15.13 -1.07
CA TYR A 147 18.00 16.18 -0.40
C TYR A 147 17.70 17.59 -0.92
N GLY A 148 17.00 17.72 -2.05
CA GLY A 148 16.68 19.02 -2.62
C GLY A 148 17.94 19.87 -2.84
N VAL A 149 17.90 21.14 -2.38
CA VAL A 149 19.03 22.09 -2.47
C VAL A 149 20.23 21.70 -1.60
N GLU A 150 20.06 20.89 -0.57
CA GLU A 150 21.14 20.44 0.32
C GLU A 150 22.12 19.51 -0.42
N ALA A 151 21.64 18.80 -1.46
CA ALA A 151 22.47 17.95 -2.31
C ALA A 151 23.51 18.72 -3.14
N TYR A 152 23.32 20.03 -3.33
CA TYR A 152 24.28 20.82 -4.13
C TYR A 152 25.70 20.73 -3.58
N PRO A 153 26.73 20.46 -4.39
CA PRO A 153 26.77 20.43 -5.86
C PRO A 153 26.39 19.08 -6.51
N PHE A 154 25.60 18.24 -5.87
CA PHE A 154 25.07 16.95 -6.35
C PHE A 154 26.16 15.89 -6.62
N THR A 155 27.22 15.91 -5.83
CA THR A 155 28.30 14.92 -5.91
C THR A 155 28.05 13.76 -4.94
N PRO A 156 28.55 12.55 -5.24
CA PRO A 156 28.51 11.43 -4.28
C PRO A 156 29.13 11.76 -2.93
N ASP A 157 30.22 12.53 -2.91
CA ASP A 157 30.88 12.96 -1.66
C ASP A 157 29.92 13.81 -0.82
N ARG A 158 29.21 14.77 -1.44
CA ARG A 158 28.24 15.61 -0.74
C ARG A 158 27.09 14.78 -0.16
N ILE A 159 26.60 13.79 -0.89
CA ILE A 159 25.56 12.88 -0.41
C ILE A 159 26.08 12.04 0.76
N ASN A 160 27.30 11.55 0.69
CA ASN A 160 27.91 10.83 1.80
C ASN A 160 28.04 11.71 3.05
N GLU A 161 28.46 12.99 2.89
CA GLU A 161 28.48 13.94 4.01
C GLU A 161 27.09 14.12 4.63
N LEU A 162 26.04 14.26 3.81
CA LEU A 162 24.66 14.38 4.30
C LEU A 162 24.20 13.13 5.04
N LYS A 163 24.51 11.94 4.52
CA LYS A 163 24.20 10.65 5.17
C LYS A 163 24.94 10.50 6.52
N GLU A 164 26.20 10.90 6.60
CA GLU A 164 26.96 10.89 7.86
C GLU A 164 26.41 11.92 8.86
N GLN A 165 26.00 13.11 8.39
CA GLN A 165 25.34 14.11 9.23
C GLN A 165 24.02 13.58 9.79
N GLU A 166 23.15 12.98 8.97
CA GLU A 166 21.90 12.36 9.40
C GLU A 166 22.12 11.24 10.41
N LYS A 167 23.16 10.42 10.21
CA LYS A 167 23.53 9.37 11.17
C LYS A 167 23.96 9.96 12.51
N ALA A 168 24.80 10.99 12.49
CA ALA A 168 25.22 11.69 13.70
C ALA A 168 24.05 12.38 14.41
N GLU A 169 23.09 12.96 13.66
CA GLU A 169 21.87 13.52 14.21
C GLU A 169 20.98 12.44 14.86
N LYS A 170 20.86 11.25 14.23
CA LYS A 170 20.13 10.11 14.83
C LYS A 170 20.78 9.63 16.12
N GLU A 171 22.11 9.56 16.18
CA GLU A 171 22.86 9.19 17.38
C GLU A 171 22.71 10.21 18.52
N ASN A 172 22.69 11.51 18.20
CA ASN A 172 22.54 12.62 19.14
C ASN A 172 21.11 13.17 19.22
N GLN A 173 20.12 12.38 18.80
CA GLN A 173 18.73 12.78 18.75
C GLN A 173 18.24 13.32 20.10
N THR A 174 17.56 14.46 20.05
CA THR A 174 16.82 15.07 21.16
C THR A 174 15.45 15.51 20.65
N ILE A 175 14.51 15.76 21.56
CA ILE A 175 13.19 16.26 21.15
C ILE A 175 13.32 17.63 20.43
N GLN A 176 14.26 18.45 20.84
CA GLN A 176 14.53 19.74 20.20
C GLN A 176 15.11 19.57 18.79
N SER A 177 16.02 18.63 18.56
CA SER A 177 16.57 18.39 17.22
C SER A 177 15.55 17.80 16.27
N VAL A 178 14.59 17.01 16.80
CA VAL A 178 13.51 16.41 16.00
C VAL A 178 12.43 17.43 15.64
N LEU A 179 11.96 18.24 16.59
CA LEU A 179 10.80 19.09 16.42
C LEU A 179 11.12 20.56 16.18
N GLY A 180 12.29 21.04 16.63
CA GLY A 180 12.72 22.42 16.47
C GLY A 180 13.46 22.68 15.15
N THR A 181 13.56 23.94 14.80
CA THR A 181 14.45 24.46 13.74
C THR A 181 15.21 25.67 14.30
N PRO A 182 16.29 26.13 13.66
CA PRO A 182 17.02 27.33 14.11
C PRO A 182 16.13 28.59 14.19
N THR A 183 15.04 28.62 13.43
CA THR A 183 14.11 29.77 13.34
C THR A 183 12.78 29.55 14.07
N ARG A 184 12.51 28.33 14.53
CA ARG A 184 11.25 27.96 15.20
C ARG A 184 11.48 26.91 16.28
N ASP A 185 11.13 27.25 17.52
CA ASP A 185 11.21 26.40 18.71
C ASP A 185 9.85 26.10 19.34
N TYR A 186 8.76 26.22 18.57
CA TYR A 186 7.39 26.02 19.04
C TYR A 186 6.58 25.11 18.13
N LEU A 187 5.54 24.51 18.69
CA LEU A 187 4.47 23.78 18.04
C LEU A 187 3.18 24.60 18.15
N ILE A 188 2.13 24.20 17.45
CA ILE A 188 0.81 24.83 17.55
C ILE A 188 -0.21 23.87 18.17
N SER A 189 -1.10 24.42 19.02
CA SER A 189 -2.30 23.71 19.46
C SER A 189 -3.39 23.79 18.39
N ASN A 190 -4.42 22.95 18.49
CA ASN A 190 -5.60 23.03 17.62
C ASN A 190 -6.43 24.32 17.81
N LYS A 191 -6.07 25.15 18.79
CA LYS A 191 -6.64 26.48 19.01
C LYS A 191 -5.75 27.61 18.48
N GLY A 192 -4.57 27.25 17.91
CA GLY A 192 -3.60 28.19 17.37
C GLY A 192 -2.60 28.74 18.40
N ASP A 193 -2.60 28.25 19.64
CA ASP A 193 -1.63 28.69 20.64
C ASP A 193 -0.25 28.09 20.34
N LYS A 194 0.80 28.89 20.58
CA LYS A 194 2.18 28.44 20.45
C LYS A 194 2.66 27.77 21.73
N VAL A 195 3.14 26.55 21.62
CA VAL A 195 3.68 25.75 22.72
C VAL A 195 5.16 25.48 22.47
N PRO A 196 6.08 25.92 23.35
CA PRO A 196 7.51 25.67 23.18
C PRO A 196 7.83 24.17 23.08
N VAL A 197 8.75 23.80 22.20
CA VAL A 197 9.22 22.39 22.05
C VAL A 197 9.78 21.87 23.38
N SER A 198 10.41 22.73 24.17
CA SER A 198 10.95 22.39 25.50
C SER A 198 9.91 21.85 26.50
N GLU A 199 8.62 22.17 26.33
CA GLU A 199 7.56 21.59 27.16
C GLU A 199 7.35 20.09 26.94
N LEU A 200 7.91 19.54 25.87
CA LEU A 200 7.85 18.10 25.57
C LEU A 200 9.04 17.33 26.16
N GLU A 201 10.04 18.00 26.69
CA GLU A 201 11.18 17.35 27.34
C GLU A 201 10.73 16.48 28.53
N GLY A 202 11.24 15.27 28.60
CA GLY A 202 10.88 14.32 29.65
C GLY A 202 9.50 13.68 29.49
N LYS A 203 8.82 13.90 28.36
CA LYS A 203 7.59 13.20 27.98
C LYS A 203 7.86 12.14 26.91
N TYR A 204 6.96 11.17 26.82
CA TYR A 204 6.83 10.35 25.61
C TYR A 204 6.15 11.18 24.53
N VAL A 205 6.69 11.18 23.31
CA VAL A 205 6.14 11.97 22.20
C VAL A 205 5.85 11.06 21.02
N GLY A 206 4.59 11.00 20.60
CA GLY A 206 4.15 10.31 19.40
C GLY A 206 4.13 11.27 18.19
N LEU A 207 4.98 11.06 17.19
CA LEU A 207 4.92 11.80 15.93
C LEU A 207 3.92 11.11 15.00
N CYS A 208 2.77 11.73 14.81
CA CYS A 208 1.69 11.20 13.98
C CYS A 208 1.73 11.84 12.59
N PHE A 209 2.12 11.06 11.58
CA PHE A 209 2.13 11.53 10.19
C PHE A 209 0.72 11.45 9.61
N VAL A 210 0.22 12.58 9.13
CA VAL A 210 -1.17 12.73 8.70
C VAL A 210 -1.26 13.36 7.31
N VAL A 211 -2.32 12.96 6.58
CA VAL A 211 -2.77 13.56 5.33
C VAL A 211 -4.28 13.60 5.33
N ASP A 212 -4.86 14.73 4.93
CA ASP A 212 -6.32 14.90 4.89
C ASP A 212 -6.98 14.03 3.82
N GLY A 213 -8.25 13.66 4.05
CA GLY A 213 -9.05 12.90 3.11
C GLY A 213 -8.66 11.42 2.93
N TYR A 214 -7.59 10.95 3.55
CA TYR A 214 -7.20 9.54 3.49
C TYR A 214 -7.88 8.74 4.62
N GLY A 215 -8.86 7.91 4.24
CA GLY A 215 -9.70 7.15 5.17
C GLY A 215 -8.94 6.42 6.28
N PRO A 216 -7.89 5.64 5.99
CA PRO A 216 -7.11 4.94 7.01
C PRO A 216 -6.46 5.88 8.05
N VAL A 217 -6.03 7.08 7.66
CA VAL A 217 -5.49 8.09 8.59
C VAL A 217 -6.59 8.65 9.47
N ILE A 218 -7.78 8.92 8.92
CA ILE A 218 -8.94 9.41 9.68
C ILE A 218 -9.38 8.39 10.73
N GLU A 219 -9.50 7.12 10.37
CA GLU A 219 -9.85 6.06 11.30
C GLU A 219 -8.81 5.90 12.41
N PHE A 220 -7.53 5.91 12.02
CA PHE A 220 -6.42 5.82 12.96
C PHE A 220 -6.38 6.99 13.94
N THR A 221 -6.50 8.24 13.48
CA THR A 221 -6.46 9.42 14.34
C THR A 221 -7.63 9.48 15.32
N ASN A 222 -8.83 9.03 14.90
CA ASN A 222 -9.98 8.88 15.80
C ASN A 222 -9.74 7.83 16.90
N LEU A 223 -9.08 6.74 16.59
CA LEU A 223 -8.72 5.72 17.56
C LEU A 223 -7.60 6.20 18.49
N LEU A 224 -6.56 6.83 17.93
CA LEU A 224 -5.45 7.41 18.67
C LEU A 224 -5.94 8.48 19.65
N ALA A 225 -6.94 9.29 19.29
CA ALA A 225 -7.52 10.28 20.19
C ALA A 225 -8.09 9.65 21.46
N LYS A 226 -8.81 8.53 21.32
CA LYS A 226 -9.35 7.80 22.49
C LYS A 226 -8.24 7.21 23.37
N ILE A 227 -7.17 6.69 22.74
CA ILE A 227 -5.99 6.15 23.45
C ILE A 227 -5.27 7.31 24.17
N TYR A 228 -5.08 8.43 23.50
CA TYR A 228 -4.44 9.63 24.05
C TYR A 228 -5.20 10.16 25.28
N GLU A 229 -6.51 10.31 25.20
CA GLU A 229 -7.36 10.70 26.33
C GLU A 229 -7.21 9.70 27.49
N LYS A 230 -7.24 8.40 27.19
CA LYS A 230 -7.08 7.35 28.21
C LYS A 230 -5.74 7.42 28.92
N LEU A 231 -4.64 7.60 28.18
CA LEU A 231 -3.30 7.75 28.77
C LEU A 231 -3.19 9.02 29.61
N LYS A 232 -3.82 10.13 29.19
CA LYS A 232 -3.91 11.36 29.99
C LYS A 232 -4.71 11.19 31.28
N GLU A 233 -5.84 10.47 31.25
CA GLU A 233 -6.62 10.12 32.44
C GLU A 233 -5.80 9.32 33.46
N LEU A 234 -4.92 8.44 32.97
CA LEU A 234 -4.02 7.63 33.80
C LEU A 234 -2.80 8.43 34.32
N GLY A 235 -2.67 9.69 33.93
CA GLY A 235 -1.56 10.55 34.34
C GLY A 235 -0.24 10.30 33.61
N GLU A 236 -0.29 9.57 32.50
CA GLU A 236 0.90 9.30 31.67
C GLU A 236 1.40 10.60 31.02
N LYS A 237 2.71 10.78 31.04
CA LYS A 237 3.36 11.93 30.39
C LYS A 237 3.52 11.68 28.89
N PHE A 238 2.43 11.60 28.20
CA PHE A 238 2.37 11.34 26.76
C PHE A 238 1.81 12.56 26.02
N GLU A 239 2.45 12.91 24.91
CA GLU A 239 1.99 13.95 23.99
C GLU A 239 2.05 13.44 22.56
N VAL A 240 1.17 13.94 21.71
CA VAL A 240 1.17 13.65 20.27
C VAL A 240 1.45 14.93 19.51
N VAL A 241 2.25 14.80 18.44
CA VAL A 241 2.54 15.90 17.52
C VAL A 241 2.18 15.45 16.11
N ALA A 242 1.21 16.09 15.50
CA ALA A 242 0.86 15.87 14.11
C ALA A 242 1.94 16.47 13.18
N VAL A 243 2.36 15.67 12.21
CA VAL A 243 3.28 16.03 11.13
C VAL A 243 2.46 15.94 9.84
N SER A 244 2.04 17.09 9.31
CA SER A 244 1.21 17.15 8.11
C SER A 244 2.05 16.90 6.84
N LEU A 245 1.49 16.10 5.94
CA LEU A 245 1.99 15.88 4.59
C LEU A 245 1.08 16.53 3.53
N ASP A 246 0.12 17.35 3.98
CA ASP A 246 -0.77 18.09 3.09
C ASP A 246 -0.05 19.23 2.40
N SER A 247 -0.36 19.44 1.12
CA SER A 247 0.13 20.61 0.36
C SER A 247 -0.70 21.86 0.60
N GLU A 248 -1.97 21.70 1.02
CA GLU A 248 -2.93 22.78 1.21
C GLU A 248 -3.17 23.05 2.70
N GLU A 249 -2.95 24.30 3.13
CA GLU A 249 -3.14 24.72 4.53
C GLU A 249 -4.59 24.55 5.02
N SER A 250 -5.57 24.78 4.15
CA SER A 250 -6.98 24.63 4.49
C SER A 250 -7.35 23.19 4.83
N ALA A 251 -6.87 22.22 4.06
CA ALA A 251 -7.11 20.80 4.27
C ALA A 251 -6.57 20.34 5.63
N PHE A 252 -5.32 20.71 5.93
CA PHE A 252 -4.72 20.43 7.23
C PHE A 252 -5.51 21.04 8.39
N ASN A 253 -5.89 22.31 8.29
CA ASN A 253 -6.57 23.01 9.39
C ASN A 253 -7.93 22.37 9.73
N GLU A 254 -8.68 21.88 8.72
CA GLU A 254 -9.96 21.20 8.95
C GLU A 254 -9.80 19.87 9.69
N SER A 255 -8.79 19.11 9.34
CA SER A 255 -8.46 17.84 9.99
C SER A 255 -7.89 18.06 11.39
N PHE A 256 -6.95 19.00 11.53
CA PHE A 256 -6.26 19.27 12.79
C PHE A 256 -7.18 19.84 13.87
N ALA A 257 -8.19 20.63 13.49
CA ALA A 257 -9.18 21.16 14.44
C ALA A 257 -9.90 20.06 15.26
N LYS A 258 -9.93 18.82 14.75
CA LYS A 258 -10.55 17.65 15.40
C LYS A 258 -9.57 16.86 16.27
N MET A 259 -8.28 17.17 16.20
CA MET A 259 -7.23 16.45 16.93
C MET A 259 -6.95 17.12 18.28
N PRO A 260 -6.85 16.37 19.41
CA PRO A 260 -6.70 16.95 20.75
C PRO A 260 -5.25 17.26 21.14
N TRP A 261 -4.31 17.25 20.21
CA TRP A 261 -2.86 17.35 20.44
C TRP A 261 -2.20 18.50 19.70
N LEU A 262 -0.87 18.53 19.66
CA LEU A 262 -0.07 19.56 19.02
C LEU A 262 0.26 19.21 17.55
N ALA A 263 0.74 20.20 16.80
CA ALA A 263 1.23 19.98 15.44
C ALA A 263 2.47 20.85 15.13
N ILE A 264 3.28 20.40 14.18
CA ILE A 264 4.23 21.27 13.49
C ILE A 264 3.42 22.24 12.60
N PRO A 265 3.73 23.56 12.59
CA PRO A 265 3.05 24.50 11.71
C PRO A 265 3.08 24.03 10.24
N GLN A 266 1.94 24.19 9.55
CA GLN A 266 1.84 23.80 8.14
C GLN A 266 2.82 24.58 7.27
N GLY A 267 3.40 23.91 6.26
CA GLY A 267 4.41 24.49 5.36
C GLY A 267 5.81 24.58 5.96
N ASP A 268 6.03 24.08 7.18
CA ASP A 268 7.38 23.99 7.75
C ASP A 268 8.15 22.85 7.04
N GLN A 269 9.30 23.18 6.44
CA GLN A 269 10.18 22.19 5.78
C GLN A 269 10.61 21.03 6.69
N LYS A 270 10.45 21.19 8.01
CA LYS A 270 10.72 20.12 8.96
C LYS A 270 9.85 18.89 8.73
N CYS A 271 8.59 19.07 8.27
CA CYS A 271 7.71 17.95 7.98
C CYS A 271 8.30 17.00 6.92
N GLU A 272 8.81 17.54 5.82
CA GLU A 272 9.47 16.75 4.76
C GLU A 272 10.77 16.09 5.24
N LYS A 273 11.58 16.82 6.05
CA LYS A 273 12.80 16.27 6.64
C LYS A 273 12.50 15.10 7.57
N LEU A 274 11.40 15.13 8.33
CA LEU A 274 11.00 14.03 9.22
C LEU A 274 10.54 12.80 8.46
N VAL A 275 9.92 12.95 7.28
CA VAL A 275 9.59 11.82 6.39
C VAL A 275 10.85 11.02 6.03
N ARG A 276 11.92 11.72 5.63
CA ARG A 276 13.21 11.10 5.30
C ARG A 276 13.90 10.55 6.57
N TYR A 277 13.96 11.36 7.62
CA TYR A 277 14.65 11.02 8.87
C TYR A 277 14.13 9.72 9.50
N PHE A 278 12.81 9.50 9.46
CA PHE A 278 12.16 8.28 9.96
C PHE A 278 11.89 7.24 8.86
N GLU A 279 12.36 7.46 7.63
CA GLU A 279 12.23 6.53 6.51
C GLU A 279 10.76 6.09 6.30
N LEU A 280 9.84 7.07 6.29
CA LEU A 280 8.41 6.83 6.22
C LEU A 280 8.03 6.02 4.96
N ARG A 281 7.38 4.87 5.13
CA ARG A 281 7.00 3.97 4.02
C ARG A 281 5.51 3.86 3.79
N SER A 282 4.71 4.16 4.79
CA SER A 282 3.24 3.99 4.76
C SER A 282 2.54 4.99 5.67
N LEU A 283 1.24 5.16 5.45
CA LEU A 283 0.35 5.91 6.32
C LEU A 283 -0.84 5.01 6.71
N PRO A 284 -1.31 5.11 7.94
CA PRO A 284 -0.81 5.94 9.04
C PRO A 284 0.53 5.45 9.61
N THR A 285 1.35 6.35 10.13
CA THR A 285 2.56 6.04 10.91
C THR A 285 2.58 6.87 12.19
N LEU A 286 2.95 6.24 13.30
CA LEU A 286 3.15 6.88 14.60
C LEU A 286 4.51 6.49 15.15
N VAL A 287 5.48 7.41 15.09
CA VAL A 287 6.81 7.22 15.68
C VAL A 287 6.77 7.60 17.15
N LEU A 288 7.24 6.73 18.04
CA LEU A 288 7.33 7.02 19.46
C LEU A 288 8.74 7.42 19.88
N ILE A 289 8.85 8.59 20.48
CA ILE A 289 10.09 9.12 21.09
C ILE A 289 9.96 9.02 22.61
N GLY A 290 11.02 8.55 23.27
CA GLY A 290 11.10 8.43 24.73
C GLY A 290 11.40 9.74 25.44
N PRO A 291 11.30 9.75 26.79
CA PRO A 291 11.61 10.92 27.63
C PRO A 291 13.05 11.42 27.52
N ASP A 292 13.96 10.56 27.06
CA ASP A 292 15.37 10.88 26.77
C ASP A 292 15.57 11.51 25.38
N GLY A 293 14.49 11.71 24.63
CA GLY A 293 14.48 12.24 23.28
C GLY A 293 14.87 11.22 22.19
N LYS A 294 15.09 9.94 22.53
CA LYS A 294 15.44 8.89 21.56
C LYS A 294 14.23 8.18 21.03
N THR A 295 14.31 7.72 19.79
CA THR A 295 13.25 6.91 19.18
C THR A 295 13.18 5.55 19.87
N LEU A 296 12.00 5.22 20.41
CA LEU A 296 11.72 3.92 21.05
C LEU A 296 11.09 2.94 20.06
N ASN A 297 10.22 3.44 19.18
CA ASN A 297 9.55 2.62 18.19
C ASN A 297 9.28 3.45 16.93
N SER A 298 9.63 2.92 15.78
CA SER A 298 9.51 3.61 14.48
C SER A 298 8.08 3.59 13.92
N ASN A 299 7.22 2.67 14.37
CA ASN A 299 5.81 2.64 13.98
C ASN A 299 4.92 1.92 14.99
N VAL A 300 4.32 2.68 15.90
CA VAL A 300 3.32 2.19 16.86
C VAL A 300 1.94 2.04 16.22
N ALA A 301 1.72 2.61 15.03
CA ALA A 301 0.41 2.55 14.38
C ALA A 301 -0.01 1.11 14.09
N ASP A 302 0.93 0.22 13.73
CA ASP A 302 0.64 -1.19 13.48
C ASP A 302 0.14 -1.90 14.76
N ILE A 303 0.73 -1.55 15.92
CA ILE A 303 0.32 -2.09 17.22
C ILE A 303 -1.09 -1.60 17.59
N ILE A 304 -1.36 -0.32 17.35
CA ILE A 304 -2.69 0.27 17.58
C ILE A 304 -3.73 -0.34 16.64
N ASP A 305 -3.38 -0.57 15.38
CA ASP A 305 -4.27 -1.26 14.43
C ASP A 305 -4.53 -2.72 14.85
N GLU A 306 -3.53 -3.41 15.36
CA GLU A 306 -3.64 -4.80 15.80
C GLU A 306 -4.53 -4.93 17.04
N HIS A 307 -4.31 -4.10 18.06
CA HIS A 307 -4.97 -4.24 19.37
C HIS A 307 -6.16 -3.29 19.56
N GLY A 308 -6.39 -2.38 18.65
CA GLY A 308 -7.48 -1.40 18.75
C GLY A 308 -7.33 -0.48 19.95
N PHE A 309 -8.46 -0.19 20.62
CA PHE A 309 -8.44 0.69 21.80
C PHE A 309 -7.57 0.11 22.94
N GLU A 310 -7.54 -1.20 23.12
CA GLU A 310 -6.78 -1.89 24.18
C GLU A 310 -5.25 -1.69 24.05
N ALA A 311 -4.77 -1.16 22.92
CA ALA A 311 -3.35 -0.85 22.71
C ALA A 311 -2.77 0.12 23.79
N TRP A 312 -3.61 0.93 24.46
CA TRP A 312 -3.16 1.79 25.57
C TRP A 312 -2.50 1.01 26.71
N GLU A 313 -2.86 -0.27 26.92
CA GLU A 313 -2.26 -1.13 27.94
C GLU A 313 -0.80 -1.51 27.61
N GLY A 314 -0.43 -1.45 26.35
CA GLY A 314 0.93 -1.69 25.87
C GLY A 314 1.87 -0.49 26.08
N PHE A 315 1.34 0.68 26.44
CA PHE A 315 2.16 1.87 26.63
C PHE A 315 3.25 1.68 27.72
N PRO A 316 4.51 2.12 27.51
CA PRO A 316 5.05 2.86 26.37
C PRO A 316 5.56 1.97 25.22
N PHE A 317 4.91 0.87 24.92
CA PHE A 317 5.19 -0.06 23.83
C PHE A 317 6.60 -0.69 23.89
N SER A 318 7.10 -0.89 25.11
CA SER A 318 8.32 -1.65 25.34
C SER A 318 8.10 -3.13 25.02
N ALA A 319 9.17 -3.87 24.70
CA ALA A 319 9.09 -5.30 24.39
C ALA A 319 8.31 -6.10 25.46
N GLU A 320 8.57 -5.83 26.74
CA GLU A 320 7.87 -6.47 27.87
C GLU A 320 6.37 -6.16 27.87
N LYS A 321 5.99 -4.89 27.64
CA LYS A 321 4.58 -4.48 27.61
C LYS A 321 3.84 -5.04 26.39
N LEU A 322 4.52 -5.16 25.25
CA LEU A 322 3.96 -5.75 24.04
C LEU A 322 3.76 -7.26 24.22
N GLU A 323 4.66 -7.96 24.89
CA GLU A 323 4.49 -9.38 25.24
C GLU A 323 3.27 -9.59 26.12
N ILE A 324 3.10 -8.80 27.17
CA ILE A 324 1.91 -8.84 28.03
C ILE A 324 0.63 -8.56 27.22
N LEU A 325 0.64 -7.58 26.34
CA LEU A 325 -0.49 -7.23 25.48
C LEU A 325 -0.84 -8.38 24.52
N ALA A 326 0.17 -9.01 23.91
CA ALA A 326 0.01 -10.15 23.03
C ALA A 326 -0.53 -11.38 23.79
N GLU A 327 -0.04 -11.66 25.01
CA GLU A 327 -0.58 -12.74 25.85
C GLU A 327 -2.03 -12.50 26.24
N LYS A 328 -2.41 -11.27 26.60
CA LYS A 328 -3.80 -10.92 26.88
C LYS A 328 -4.70 -11.11 25.65
N ALA A 329 -4.24 -10.66 24.47
CA ALA A 329 -4.96 -10.85 23.23
C ALA A 329 -5.15 -12.34 22.90
N LYS A 330 -4.10 -13.15 23.10
CA LYS A 330 -4.16 -14.61 22.95
C LYS A 330 -5.12 -15.27 23.94
N ALA A 331 -5.09 -14.86 25.21
CA ALA A 331 -6.01 -15.36 26.23
C ALA A 331 -7.47 -14.99 25.90
N LYS A 332 -7.71 -13.76 25.44
CA LYS A 332 -9.03 -13.30 24.99
C LYS A 332 -9.52 -14.11 23.79
N ALA A 333 -8.66 -14.36 22.81
CA ALA A 333 -8.97 -15.20 21.66
C ALA A 333 -9.25 -16.65 22.09
N ALA A 334 -8.49 -17.21 23.02
CA ALA A 334 -8.70 -18.57 23.55
C ALA A 334 -9.99 -18.71 24.37
N SER A 335 -10.49 -17.63 24.97
CA SER A 335 -11.76 -17.60 25.69
C SER A 335 -12.97 -17.28 24.81
N GLN A 336 -12.77 -17.03 23.51
CA GLN A 336 -13.83 -16.74 22.56
C GLN A 336 -14.77 -17.94 22.44
N THR A 337 -16.08 -17.71 22.52
CA THR A 337 -17.12 -18.69 22.21
C THR A 337 -18.08 -18.11 21.18
N LEU A 338 -18.88 -18.98 20.54
CA LEU A 338 -19.87 -18.51 19.57
C LEU A 338 -20.91 -17.60 20.24
N GLU A 339 -21.28 -17.91 21.48
CA GLU A 339 -22.18 -17.08 22.27
C GLU A 339 -21.58 -15.71 22.57
N SER A 340 -20.28 -15.65 22.92
CA SER A 340 -19.60 -14.35 23.14
C SER A 340 -19.55 -13.45 21.90
N LEU A 341 -19.68 -14.03 20.71
CA LEU A 341 -19.73 -13.33 19.44
C LEU A 341 -21.15 -12.91 19.03
N LEU A 342 -22.12 -13.80 19.23
CA LEU A 342 -23.47 -13.68 18.68
C LEU A 342 -24.56 -13.38 19.71
N ILE A 343 -24.23 -13.23 21.01
CA ILE A 343 -25.17 -12.81 22.05
C ILE A 343 -24.78 -11.43 22.57
N SER A 344 -25.77 -10.52 22.65
CA SER A 344 -25.66 -9.21 23.28
C SER A 344 -26.92 -8.88 24.03
N GLY A 345 -26.83 -8.81 25.37
CA GLY A 345 -28.00 -8.59 26.22
C GLY A 345 -29.12 -9.62 26.02
N GLU A 346 -30.29 -9.15 25.57
CA GLU A 346 -31.45 -10.01 25.26
C GLU A 346 -31.43 -10.56 23.83
N LEU A 347 -30.43 -10.16 23.00
CA LEU A 347 -30.28 -10.63 21.62
C LEU A 347 -29.48 -11.93 21.59
N ASP A 348 -30.16 -13.05 21.86
CA ASP A 348 -29.59 -14.40 21.93
C ASP A 348 -29.99 -15.30 20.74
N PHE A 349 -30.47 -14.68 19.64
CA PHE A 349 -31.00 -15.37 18.48
C PHE A 349 -30.44 -14.78 17.15
N VAL A 350 -30.51 -15.59 16.11
CA VAL A 350 -30.41 -15.19 14.69
C VAL A 350 -31.76 -15.48 14.01
N ILE A 351 -31.97 -15.01 12.81
CA ILE A 351 -33.24 -15.15 12.09
C ILE A 351 -33.10 -16.08 10.88
N GLY A 352 -34.13 -16.90 10.65
CA GLY A 352 -34.34 -17.64 9.41
C GLY A 352 -35.11 -16.82 8.36
N LYS A 353 -35.32 -17.39 7.16
CA LYS A 353 -36.02 -16.74 6.04
C LYS A 353 -37.42 -16.22 6.36
N ASP A 354 -38.13 -16.92 7.19
CA ASP A 354 -39.52 -16.58 7.59
C ASP A 354 -39.54 -15.64 8.81
N GLY A 355 -38.41 -15.05 9.17
CA GLY A 355 -38.26 -14.25 10.38
C GLY A 355 -38.30 -15.09 11.67
N ALA A 356 -38.31 -16.43 11.56
CA ALA A 356 -38.25 -17.32 12.72
C ALA A 356 -36.96 -17.09 13.50
N LYS A 357 -37.08 -16.90 14.80
CA LYS A 357 -35.95 -16.76 15.71
C LYS A 357 -35.34 -18.13 15.99
N VAL A 358 -34.05 -18.26 15.74
CA VAL A 358 -33.24 -19.44 16.01
C VAL A 358 -32.27 -19.10 17.13
N PRO A 359 -32.33 -19.70 18.30
CA PRO A 359 -31.40 -19.45 19.39
C PRO A 359 -29.96 -19.70 18.98
N VAL A 360 -29.02 -18.84 19.39
CA VAL A 360 -27.58 -18.99 19.13
C VAL A 360 -27.07 -20.33 19.67
N SER A 361 -27.66 -20.84 20.75
CA SER A 361 -27.33 -22.14 21.35
C SER A 361 -27.49 -23.33 20.39
N GLU A 362 -28.36 -23.23 19.36
CA GLU A 362 -28.49 -24.25 18.30
C GLU A 362 -27.33 -24.29 17.33
N LEU A 363 -26.51 -23.25 17.32
CA LEU A 363 -25.31 -23.13 16.49
C LEU A 363 -24.04 -23.55 17.22
N VAL A 364 -24.09 -23.67 18.55
CA VAL A 364 -22.95 -24.10 19.38
C VAL A 364 -22.56 -25.54 18.99
N GLY A 365 -21.28 -25.77 18.83
CA GLY A 365 -20.74 -27.05 18.38
C GLY A 365 -20.68 -27.23 16.86
N LYS A 366 -21.20 -26.29 16.09
CA LYS A 366 -21.10 -26.27 14.62
C LYS A 366 -19.93 -25.44 14.14
N THR A 367 -19.47 -25.71 12.94
CA THR A 367 -18.62 -24.76 12.18
C THR A 367 -19.55 -23.70 11.57
N VAL A 368 -19.34 -22.42 11.92
CA VAL A 368 -20.18 -21.30 11.48
C VAL A 368 -19.37 -20.33 10.65
N LEU A 369 -19.82 -20.01 9.43
CA LEU A 369 -19.27 -18.92 8.66
C LEU A 369 -20.05 -17.63 8.92
N LEU A 370 -19.36 -16.58 9.36
CA LEU A 370 -19.90 -15.24 9.46
C LEU A 370 -19.70 -14.55 8.10
N TYR A 371 -20.81 -14.26 7.40
CA TYR A 371 -20.83 -13.69 6.05
C TYR A 371 -21.19 -12.21 6.07
N PHE A 372 -20.19 -11.35 5.90
CA PHE A 372 -20.37 -9.90 5.82
C PHE A 372 -20.59 -9.50 4.37
N SER A 373 -21.75 -8.90 4.05
CA SER A 373 -22.14 -8.61 2.68
C SER A 373 -23.25 -7.57 2.60
N ALA A 374 -23.61 -7.12 1.37
CA ALA A 374 -24.74 -6.23 1.14
C ALA A 374 -25.25 -6.33 -0.32
N LYS A 375 -26.53 -6.06 -0.54
CA LYS A 375 -27.16 -6.03 -1.87
C LYS A 375 -26.55 -4.99 -2.80
N TRP A 376 -26.25 -3.80 -2.30
CA TRP A 376 -25.65 -2.70 -3.08
C TRP A 376 -24.23 -3.01 -3.58
N CYS A 377 -23.52 -3.95 -2.96
CA CYS A 377 -22.15 -4.32 -3.29
C CYS A 377 -22.14 -5.24 -4.54
N GLY A 378 -21.58 -4.78 -5.65
CA GLY A 378 -21.44 -5.56 -6.88
C GLY A 378 -20.67 -6.87 -6.71
N PRO A 379 -19.46 -6.87 -6.14
CA PRO A 379 -18.71 -8.09 -5.84
C PRO A 379 -19.45 -9.06 -4.92
N CYS A 380 -20.28 -8.56 -4.00
CA CYS A 380 -21.08 -9.39 -3.10
C CYS A 380 -22.14 -10.19 -3.88
N ARG A 381 -22.85 -9.52 -4.81
CA ARG A 381 -23.84 -10.18 -5.67
C ARG A 381 -23.20 -11.23 -6.59
N ALA A 382 -22.01 -10.97 -7.10
CA ALA A 382 -21.28 -11.91 -7.93
C ALA A 382 -20.80 -13.14 -7.15
N PHE A 383 -20.45 -12.98 -5.88
CA PHE A 383 -19.97 -14.07 -5.02
C PHE A 383 -21.09 -14.96 -4.49
N LEU A 384 -22.31 -14.44 -4.26
CA LEU A 384 -23.39 -15.14 -3.61
C LEU A 384 -23.77 -16.49 -4.28
N PRO A 385 -23.90 -16.61 -5.62
CA PRO A 385 -24.22 -17.88 -6.27
C PRO A 385 -23.18 -18.98 -5.98
N THR A 386 -21.88 -18.62 -6.00
CA THR A 386 -20.81 -19.55 -5.64
C THR A 386 -20.93 -19.98 -4.20
N LEU A 387 -21.17 -19.04 -3.26
CA LEU A 387 -21.33 -19.37 -1.85
C LEU A 387 -22.51 -20.30 -1.60
N VAL A 388 -23.66 -20.08 -2.28
CA VAL A 388 -24.84 -20.96 -2.17
C VAL A 388 -24.53 -22.37 -2.68
N LYS A 389 -23.86 -22.49 -3.83
CA LYS A 389 -23.44 -23.76 -4.41
C LYS A 389 -22.56 -24.55 -3.42
N GLU A 390 -21.53 -23.90 -2.89
CA GLU A 390 -20.58 -24.57 -1.99
C GLU A 390 -21.22 -24.84 -0.60
N TYR A 391 -22.09 -23.97 -0.10
CA TYR A 391 -22.86 -24.23 1.13
C TYR A 391 -23.68 -25.53 1.01
N ASN A 392 -24.41 -25.72 -0.08
CA ASN A 392 -25.22 -26.93 -0.27
C ASN A 392 -24.33 -28.19 -0.30
N LYS A 393 -23.20 -28.15 -1.01
CA LYS A 393 -22.25 -29.29 -1.05
C LYS A 393 -21.68 -29.63 0.34
N ILE A 394 -21.35 -28.60 1.15
CA ILE A 394 -20.85 -28.83 2.51
C ILE A 394 -21.98 -29.39 3.38
N LYS A 395 -23.16 -28.79 3.28
CA LYS A 395 -24.35 -29.16 4.12
C LYS A 395 -24.83 -30.58 3.86
N GLU A 396 -24.77 -31.06 2.60
CA GLU A 396 -25.08 -32.45 2.24
C GLU A 396 -24.21 -33.48 2.98
N LYS A 397 -22.95 -33.13 3.23
CA LYS A 397 -21.98 -34.03 3.87
C LYS A 397 -21.83 -33.78 5.37
N ASN A 398 -22.17 -32.58 5.85
CA ASN A 398 -21.90 -32.10 7.20
C ASN A 398 -23.11 -31.35 7.78
N SER A 399 -23.87 -31.99 8.64
CA SER A 399 -25.01 -31.38 9.36
C SER A 399 -24.57 -30.20 10.25
N ASP A 400 -23.34 -30.31 10.78
CA ASP A 400 -22.78 -29.37 11.77
C ASP A 400 -22.04 -28.21 11.11
N PHE A 401 -22.66 -27.66 10.07
CA PHE A 401 -22.21 -26.49 9.35
C PHE A 401 -23.33 -25.47 9.19
N GLU A 402 -23.05 -24.18 9.36
CA GLU A 402 -24.02 -23.13 9.14
C GLU A 402 -23.35 -21.84 8.64
N ILE A 403 -24.13 -20.95 7.99
CA ILE A 403 -23.71 -19.58 7.67
C ILE A 403 -24.63 -18.61 8.40
N VAL A 404 -24.06 -17.52 8.90
CA VAL A 404 -24.81 -16.40 9.48
C VAL A 404 -24.47 -15.14 8.68
N PHE A 405 -25.44 -14.59 8.01
CA PHE A 405 -25.32 -13.36 7.23
C PHE A 405 -25.34 -12.13 8.14
N ILE A 406 -24.37 -11.24 7.97
CA ILE A 406 -24.27 -9.93 8.63
C ILE A 406 -24.34 -8.86 7.54
N SER A 407 -25.47 -8.15 7.49
CA SER A 407 -25.76 -7.21 6.43
C SER A 407 -25.16 -5.82 6.65
N SER A 408 -24.62 -5.25 5.58
CA SER A 408 -24.28 -3.83 5.49
C SER A 408 -25.27 -3.05 4.60
N ASP A 409 -26.49 -3.58 4.38
CA ASP A 409 -27.57 -2.85 3.74
C ASP A 409 -28.07 -1.69 4.61
N ARG A 410 -28.63 -0.68 3.96
CA ARG A 410 -29.04 0.57 4.61
C ARG A 410 -30.54 0.63 4.94
N ASP A 411 -31.31 -0.32 4.43
CA ASP A 411 -32.75 -0.41 4.61
C ASP A 411 -33.24 -1.85 4.61
N GLN A 412 -34.40 -2.08 5.27
CA GLN A 412 -34.99 -3.40 5.47
C GLN A 412 -35.36 -4.07 4.13
N SER A 413 -35.84 -3.32 3.15
CA SER A 413 -36.24 -3.87 1.85
C SER A 413 -35.03 -4.44 1.08
N SER A 414 -33.89 -3.75 1.12
CA SER A 414 -32.64 -4.23 0.52
C SER A 414 -32.13 -5.49 1.22
N PHE A 415 -32.20 -5.51 2.56
CA PHE A 415 -31.84 -6.67 3.35
C PHE A 415 -32.74 -7.88 3.01
N ASP A 416 -34.07 -7.73 3.07
CA ASP A 416 -35.04 -8.81 2.84
C ASP A 416 -34.87 -9.41 1.44
N ASP A 417 -34.72 -8.57 0.43
CA ASP A 417 -34.57 -8.98 -0.96
C ASP A 417 -33.25 -9.76 -1.18
N PHE A 418 -32.17 -9.33 -0.57
CA PHE A 418 -30.88 -10.02 -0.67
C PHE A 418 -30.85 -11.30 0.17
N PHE A 419 -31.35 -11.25 1.40
CA PHE A 419 -31.43 -12.41 2.29
C PHE A 419 -32.38 -13.50 1.75
N SER A 420 -33.43 -13.14 1.01
CA SER A 420 -34.34 -14.10 0.38
C SER A 420 -33.65 -15.11 -0.53
N GLN A 421 -32.48 -14.76 -1.10
CA GLN A 421 -31.68 -15.59 -1.99
C GLN A 421 -30.74 -16.55 -1.25
N MET A 422 -30.66 -16.43 0.08
CA MET A 422 -29.71 -17.18 0.93
C MET A 422 -30.40 -18.34 1.64
N PRO A 423 -29.83 -19.57 1.66
CA PRO A 423 -30.44 -20.72 2.33
C PRO A 423 -30.14 -20.82 3.84
N TRP A 424 -29.46 -19.85 4.42
CA TRP A 424 -28.93 -19.86 5.79
C TRP A 424 -29.56 -18.81 6.69
N LEU A 425 -28.95 -18.55 7.85
CA LEU A 425 -29.44 -17.65 8.89
C LEU A 425 -28.84 -16.24 8.75
N ALA A 426 -29.41 -15.25 9.45
CA ALA A 426 -28.88 -13.89 9.47
C ALA A 426 -28.98 -13.25 10.87
N VAL A 427 -28.11 -12.30 11.15
CA VAL A 427 -28.31 -11.32 12.22
C VAL A 427 -29.35 -10.31 11.73
N PRO A 428 -30.34 -9.89 12.54
CA PRO A 428 -31.31 -8.86 12.14
C PRO A 428 -30.63 -7.58 11.64
N LEU A 429 -31.27 -6.86 10.71
CA LEU A 429 -30.76 -5.56 10.25
C LEU A 429 -30.76 -4.55 11.41
N GLU A 430 -29.81 -3.62 11.42
CA GLU A 430 -29.62 -2.58 12.48
C GLU A 430 -29.28 -3.15 13.88
N ASP A 431 -28.86 -4.41 13.95
CA ASP A 431 -28.46 -5.07 15.19
C ASP A 431 -27.07 -4.57 15.64
N GLU A 432 -26.93 -4.22 16.91
CA GLU A 432 -25.67 -3.69 17.49
C GLU A 432 -24.50 -4.69 17.40
N ARG A 433 -24.78 -6.00 17.33
CA ARG A 433 -23.78 -7.06 17.17
C ARG A 433 -22.97 -6.92 15.89
N LYS A 434 -23.55 -6.37 14.82
CA LYS A 434 -22.84 -6.10 13.58
C LYS A 434 -21.57 -5.28 13.81
N ALA A 435 -21.69 -4.12 14.44
CA ALA A 435 -20.56 -3.23 14.69
C ALA A 435 -19.48 -3.91 15.56
N SER A 436 -19.91 -4.71 16.55
CA SER A 436 -19.01 -5.51 17.38
C SER A 436 -18.25 -6.56 16.58
N LEU A 437 -18.94 -7.28 15.68
CA LEU A 437 -18.37 -8.33 14.83
C LEU A 437 -17.40 -7.73 13.80
N GLU A 438 -17.80 -6.65 13.12
CA GLU A 438 -16.93 -5.93 12.17
C GLU A 438 -15.63 -5.47 12.84
N LYS A 439 -15.71 -4.94 14.05
CA LYS A 439 -14.55 -4.54 14.86
C LYS A 439 -13.70 -5.74 15.27
N THR A 440 -14.32 -6.81 15.79
CA THR A 440 -13.62 -8.02 16.29
C THR A 440 -12.82 -8.69 15.18
N PHE A 441 -13.41 -8.79 13.99
CA PHE A 441 -12.78 -9.44 12.84
C PHE A 441 -12.04 -8.48 11.91
N LYS A 442 -12.03 -7.17 12.23
CA LYS A 442 -11.37 -6.12 11.43
C LYS A 442 -11.84 -6.15 9.97
N ILE A 443 -13.15 -6.19 9.77
CA ILE A 443 -13.75 -6.22 8.43
C ILE A 443 -13.51 -4.88 7.73
N ARG A 444 -12.59 -4.85 6.77
CA ARG A 444 -12.24 -3.64 5.99
C ARG A 444 -12.98 -3.54 4.65
N GLY A 445 -13.70 -4.59 4.27
CA GLY A 445 -14.43 -4.62 3.00
C GLY A 445 -15.35 -5.82 2.90
N ILE A 446 -16.30 -5.76 1.97
CA ILE A 446 -17.26 -6.83 1.68
C ILE A 446 -17.15 -7.23 0.19
N PRO A 447 -17.39 -8.51 -0.15
CA PRO A 447 -17.78 -9.62 0.73
C PRO A 447 -16.61 -10.18 1.55
N SER A 448 -16.87 -10.52 2.83
CA SER A 448 -15.91 -11.20 3.71
C SER A 448 -16.55 -12.42 4.37
N LEU A 449 -15.76 -13.48 4.60
CA LEU A 449 -16.16 -14.69 5.34
C LEU A 449 -15.16 -14.97 6.45
N VAL A 450 -15.67 -15.16 7.66
CA VAL A 450 -14.89 -15.58 8.83
C VAL A 450 -15.40 -16.93 9.31
N ALA A 451 -14.52 -17.92 9.45
CA ALA A 451 -14.87 -19.24 9.93
C ALA A 451 -14.66 -19.37 11.44
N ILE A 452 -15.72 -19.76 12.13
CA ILE A 452 -15.72 -20.08 13.57
C ILE A 452 -15.86 -21.59 13.69
N GLY A 453 -14.92 -22.23 14.40
CA GLY A 453 -14.93 -23.66 14.61
C GLY A 453 -15.95 -24.11 15.66
N PRO A 454 -16.11 -25.43 15.88
CA PRO A 454 -17.09 -26.00 16.83
C PRO A 454 -16.87 -25.56 18.27
N THR A 455 -15.64 -25.18 18.64
CA THR A 455 -15.32 -24.66 19.98
C THR A 455 -15.72 -23.20 20.17
N GLY A 456 -16.23 -22.54 19.10
CA GLY A 456 -16.53 -21.11 19.08
C GLY A 456 -15.32 -20.23 18.78
N GLN A 457 -14.14 -20.81 18.59
CA GLN A 457 -12.93 -20.06 18.23
C GLN A 457 -12.83 -19.79 16.74
N THR A 458 -12.19 -18.68 16.39
CA THR A 458 -11.91 -18.33 15.00
C THR A 458 -10.87 -19.29 14.43
N VAL A 459 -11.22 -20.01 13.37
CA VAL A 459 -10.32 -20.92 12.65
C VAL A 459 -9.74 -20.31 11.39
N SER A 460 -10.48 -19.37 10.75
CA SER A 460 -9.97 -18.59 9.62
C SER A 460 -10.68 -17.25 9.52
N ARG A 461 -9.90 -16.19 9.21
CA ARG A 461 -10.42 -14.86 8.87
C ARG A 461 -10.54 -14.64 7.35
N ASP A 462 -10.00 -15.57 6.57
CA ASP A 462 -10.01 -15.53 5.11
C ASP A 462 -10.67 -16.77 4.49
N ALA A 463 -11.77 -17.21 5.08
CA ALA A 463 -12.53 -18.36 4.61
C ALA A 463 -13.09 -18.13 3.18
N LYS A 464 -13.27 -16.86 2.76
CA LYS A 464 -13.68 -16.53 1.39
C LYS A 464 -12.64 -16.98 0.37
N ALA A 465 -11.36 -16.62 0.52
CA ALA A 465 -10.31 -17.04 -0.39
C ALA A 465 -10.17 -18.57 -0.38
N GLN A 466 -10.22 -19.20 0.79
CA GLN A 466 -10.16 -20.65 0.91
C GLN A 466 -11.30 -21.35 0.15
N LEU A 467 -12.53 -20.82 0.26
CA LEU A 467 -13.69 -21.34 -0.45
C LEU A 467 -13.61 -21.12 -1.96
N MET A 468 -13.13 -19.95 -2.40
CA MET A 468 -12.94 -19.67 -3.81
C MET A 468 -11.89 -20.58 -4.46
N ILE A 469 -10.85 -20.97 -3.72
CA ILE A 469 -9.74 -21.79 -4.21
C ILE A 469 -10.09 -23.29 -4.16
N HIS A 470 -10.66 -23.76 -3.05
CA HIS A 470 -10.84 -25.18 -2.76
C HIS A 470 -12.29 -25.63 -2.78
N GLY A 471 -13.24 -24.70 -3.01
CA GLY A 471 -14.67 -25.00 -2.93
C GLY A 471 -15.08 -25.58 -1.58
N ALA A 472 -16.01 -26.54 -1.58
CA ALA A 472 -16.47 -27.25 -0.40
C ALA A 472 -15.38 -28.07 0.32
N ASP A 473 -14.29 -28.42 -0.38
CA ASP A 473 -13.19 -29.18 0.21
C ASP A 473 -12.38 -28.38 1.24
N ALA A 474 -12.51 -27.02 1.23
CA ALA A 474 -11.91 -26.16 2.27
C ALA A 474 -12.46 -26.46 3.68
N PHE A 475 -13.68 -26.99 3.79
CA PHE A 475 -14.28 -27.34 5.09
C PHE A 475 -13.40 -28.34 5.87
N PRO A 476 -13.15 -28.12 7.17
CA PRO A 476 -13.70 -27.11 8.10
C PRO A 476 -12.91 -25.80 8.19
N PHE A 477 -12.17 -25.39 7.17
CA PHE A 477 -11.41 -24.13 7.04
C PHE A 477 -10.21 -24.02 7.99
N THR A 478 -9.77 -25.11 8.57
CA THR A 478 -8.61 -25.14 9.48
C THR A 478 -7.29 -25.15 8.71
N GLU A 479 -6.22 -24.71 9.37
CA GLU A 479 -4.88 -24.69 8.79
C GLU A 479 -4.41 -26.11 8.40
N GLU A 480 -4.69 -27.09 9.25
CA GLU A 480 -4.37 -28.50 8.97
C GLU A 480 -5.07 -29.00 7.70
N ARG A 481 -6.34 -28.60 7.51
CA ARG A 481 -7.09 -28.99 6.30
C ARG A 481 -6.48 -28.40 5.04
N LEU A 482 -6.08 -27.12 5.09
CA LEU A 482 -5.45 -26.45 3.97
C LEU A 482 -4.09 -27.07 3.65
N GLU A 483 -3.31 -27.43 4.67
CA GLU A 483 -2.04 -28.14 4.48
C GLU A 483 -2.25 -29.53 3.84
N GLU A 484 -3.30 -30.26 4.21
CA GLU A 484 -3.65 -31.53 3.57
C GLU A 484 -4.00 -31.35 2.10
N LEU A 485 -4.81 -30.35 1.76
CA LEU A 485 -5.17 -30.03 0.37
C LEU A 485 -3.93 -29.63 -0.43
N GLN A 486 -3.07 -28.82 0.18
CA GLN A 486 -1.81 -28.41 -0.42
C GLN A 486 -0.88 -29.59 -0.72
N LYS A 487 -0.70 -30.49 0.27
CA LYS A 487 0.13 -31.70 0.11
C LYS A 487 -0.40 -32.60 -1.02
N LYS A 488 -1.73 -32.75 -1.12
CA LYS A 488 -2.36 -33.51 -2.21
C LYS A 488 -2.05 -32.90 -3.58
N LEU A 489 -2.17 -31.57 -3.70
CA LEU A 489 -1.85 -30.87 -4.95
C LEU A 489 -0.36 -31.00 -5.31
N ASP A 490 0.54 -30.87 -4.33
CA ASP A 490 1.98 -31.04 -4.53
C ASP A 490 2.35 -32.48 -4.94
N GLU A 491 1.64 -33.47 -4.42
CA GLU A 491 1.83 -34.87 -4.85
C GLU A 491 1.32 -35.10 -6.27
N MET A 492 0.17 -34.57 -6.63
CA MET A 492 -0.37 -34.64 -7.99
C MET A 492 0.57 -33.95 -8.98
N ALA A 493 1.13 -32.81 -8.60
CA ALA A 493 2.04 -32.03 -9.45
C ALA A 493 3.30 -32.81 -9.86
N LYS A 494 3.73 -33.80 -9.07
CA LYS A 494 4.87 -34.68 -9.43
C LYS A 494 4.62 -35.52 -10.68
N GLY A 495 3.34 -35.77 -10.99
CA GLY A 495 2.93 -36.53 -12.18
C GLY A 495 2.63 -35.67 -13.41
N TRP A 496 2.59 -34.34 -13.26
CA TRP A 496 2.24 -33.44 -14.35
C TRP A 496 3.45 -33.10 -15.24
N PRO A 497 3.26 -32.94 -16.58
CA PRO A 497 4.33 -32.50 -17.47
C PRO A 497 4.82 -31.11 -17.08
N GLN A 498 6.12 -30.88 -17.13
CA GLN A 498 6.72 -29.58 -16.78
C GLN A 498 6.40 -28.50 -17.80
N LYS A 499 6.09 -28.88 -19.04
CA LYS A 499 5.70 -27.99 -20.14
C LYS A 499 4.64 -28.67 -20.99
N LEU A 500 3.72 -27.88 -21.52
CA LEU A 500 2.74 -28.35 -22.49
C LEU A 500 2.33 -27.23 -23.45
N LYS A 501 1.79 -27.61 -24.61
CA LYS A 501 1.05 -26.71 -25.51
C LYS A 501 -0.45 -26.91 -25.30
N HIS A 502 -1.19 -25.82 -25.35
CA HIS A 502 -2.65 -25.85 -25.15
C HIS A 502 -3.37 -25.12 -26.27
N GLU A 503 -4.54 -25.63 -26.69
CA GLU A 503 -5.31 -25.08 -27.80
C GLU A 503 -5.76 -23.63 -27.62
N LEU A 504 -5.93 -23.16 -26.37
CA LEU A 504 -6.26 -21.78 -26.06
C LEU A 504 -5.03 -20.85 -26.10
N HIS A 505 -3.81 -21.41 -26.22
CA HIS A 505 -2.57 -20.67 -26.29
C HIS A 505 -1.49 -21.51 -27.02
N ASP A 506 -1.52 -21.47 -28.35
CA ASP A 506 -0.66 -22.29 -29.21
C ASP A 506 0.65 -21.62 -29.63
N GLU A 507 0.78 -20.30 -29.38
CA GLU A 507 1.96 -19.52 -29.73
C GLU A 507 3.20 -19.92 -28.90
N HIS A 508 3.02 -20.18 -27.60
CA HIS A 508 4.10 -20.53 -26.67
C HIS A 508 3.79 -21.80 -25.88
N GLU A 509 4.83 -22.44 -25.35
CA GLU A 509 4.67 -23.52 -24.39
C GLU A 509 4.31 -22.94 -23.01
N LEU A 510 3.29 -23.51 -22.37
CA LEU A 510 2.96 -23.21 -20.98
C LEU A 510 3.88 -24.00 -20.06
N VAL A 511 4.37 -23.35 -19.02
CA VAL A 511 5.29 -23.94 -18.03
C VAL A 511 4.53 -24.16 -16.71
N LEU A 512 4.68 -25.36 -16.14
CA LEU A 512 4.14 -25.65 -14.80
C LEU A 512 4.93 -24.87 -13.74
N LEU A 513 4.26 -23.95 -13.07
CA LEU A 513 4.85 -23.11 -12.04
C LEU A 513 4.04 -23.14 -10.75
N ARG A 514 4.75 -23.06 -9.62
CA ARG A 514 4.12 -22.85 -8.33
C ARG A 514 3.91 -21.36 -8.11
N ARG A 515 2.65 -20.96 -7.92
CA ARG A 515 2.25 -19.56 -7.75
C ARG A 515 1.35 -19.40 -6.53
N GLY A 516 1.08 -18.13 -6.17
CA GLY A 516 -0.02 -17.79 -5.28
C GLY A 516 -1.37 -17.92 -6.00
N THR A 517 -2.27 -16.97 -5.79
CA THR A 517 -3.56 -16.92 -6.48
C THR A 517 -3.42 -16.35 -7.90
N TYR A 518 -4.21 -16.88 -8.83
CA TYR A 518 -4.27 -16.44 -10.24
C TYR A 518 -5.68 -16.67 -10.81
N GLY A 519 -6.05 -15.96 -11.87
CA GLY A 519 -7.24 -16.25 -12.68
C GLY A 519 -6.90 -17.27 -13.76
N CYS A 520 -7.78 -18.22 -14.01
CA CYS A 520 -7.61 -19.19 -15.09
C CYS A 520 -8.28 -18.69 -16.38
N ASP A 521 -7.53 -18.54 -17.46
CA ASP A 521 -8.03 -18.04 -18.75
C ASP A 521 -8.98 -19.02 -19.48
N ALA A 522 -9.08 -20.27 -19.01
CA ALA A 522 -10.00 -21.26 -19.59
C ALA A 522 -11.37 -21.29 -18.93
N CYS A 523 -11.45 -21.16 -17.59
CA CYS A 523 -12.72 -21.27 -16.85
C CYS A 523 -13.08 -20.00 -16.06
N GLU A 524 -12.24 -18.96 -16.10
CA GLU A 524 -12.41 -17.66 -15.40
C GLU A 524 -12.49 -17.79 -13.87
N GLU A 525 -12.26 -18.97 -13.31
CA GLU A 525 -12.23 -19.22 -11.88
C GLU A 525 -10.83 -18.94 -11.30
N MET A 526 -10.79 -18.64 -9.99
CA MET A 526 -9.54 -18.44 -9.27
C MET A 526 -8.85 -19.77 -9.02
N GLY A 527 -7.55 -19.79 -9.28
CA GLY A 527 -6.66 -20.89 -8.93
C GLY A 527 -5.62 -20.51 -7.89
N SER A 528 -4.96 -21.52 -7.35
CA SER A 528 -3.82 -21.34 -6.42
C SER A 528 -2.80 -22.43 -6.57
N THR A 529 -1.60 -22.18 -6.09
CA THR A 529 -0.51 -23.10 -5.90
C THR A 529 0.19 -23.52 -7.20
N TRP A 530 -0.50 -24.10 -8.15
CA TRP A 530 0.07 -24.59 -9.41
C TRP A 530 -0.73 -24.06 -10.60
N SER A 531 -0.03 -23.50 -11.60
CA SER A 531 -0.60 -23.12 -12.89
C SER A 531 0.31 -23.57 -14.02
N TYR A 532 -0.28 -23.75 -15.20
CA TYR A 532 0.43 -23.73 -16.45
C TYR A 532 0.42 -22.32 -17.00
N ARG A 533 1.59 -21.70 -17.07
CA ARG A 533 1.72 -20.26 -17.37
C ARG A 533 2.60 -19.98 -18.58
N CYS A 534 2.22 -18.94 -19.32
CA CYS A 534 3.08 -18.19 -20.22
C CYS A 534 3.38 -16.81 -19.64
N ASP A 535 4.65 -16.54 -19.30
CA ASP A 535 5.04 -15.23 -18.75
C ASP A 535 5.00 -14.12 -19.81
N GLU A 536 5.24 -14.44 -21.08
CA GLU A 536 5.26 -13.47 -22.18
C GLU A 536 3.86 -12.91 -22.49
N CYS A 537 2.81 -13.75 -22.31
CA CYS A 537 1.43 -13.39 -22.62
C CYS A 537 0.57 -13.15 -21.38
N ASP A 538 1.12 -13.32 -20.18
CA ASP A 538 0.39 -13.27 -18.90
C ASP A 538 -0.84 -14.19 -18.87
N PHE A 539 -0.67 -15.43 -19.41
CA PHE A 539 -1.71 -16.42 -19.59
C PHE A 539 -1.54 -17.57 -18.60
N ASP A 540 -2.61 -17.92 -17.86
CA ASP A 540 -2.59 -18.93 -16.80
C ASP A 540 -3.72 -19.95 -16.97
N LEU A 541 -3.42 -21.24 -16.80
CA LEU A 541 -4.41 -22.31 -16.74
C LEU A 541 -4.30 -23.10 -15.44
N HIS A 542 -5.46 -23.50 -14.88
CA HIS A 542 -5.46 -24.57 -13.88
C HIS A 542 -4.82 -25.83 -14.46
N PRO A 543 -4.09 -26.64 -13.67
CA PRO A 543 -3.60 -27.93 -14.12
C PRO A 543 -4.70 -28.83 -14.72
N LYS A 544 -5.90 -28.85 -14.08
CA LYS A 544 -7.07 -29.60 -14.58
C LYS A 544 -7.55 -29.09 -15.95
N CYS A 545 -7.60 -27.76 -16.15
CA CYS A 545 -8.03 -27.17 -17.42
C CYS A 545 -6.97 -27.44 -18.51
N ALA A 546 -5.68 -27.32 -18.18
CA ALA A 546 -4.59 -27.56 -19.10
C ALA A 546 -4.43 -29.03 -19.50
N LEU A 547 -4.78 -29.97 -18.62
CA LEU A 547 -4.62 -31.43 -18.83
C LEU A 547 -5.89 -32.11 -19.35
N GLY A 548 -7.03 -31.37 -19.44
CA GLY A 548 -8.28 -31.88 -20.01
C GLY A 548 -9.03 -32.89 -19.13
N GLU A 549 -8.87 -32.85 -17.81
CA GLU A 549 -9.46 -33.82 -16.87
C GLU A 549 -10.97 -33.61 -16.58
N GLU A 550 -11.61 -32.55 -17.06
CA GLU A 550 -13.02 -32.22 -16.72
C GLU A 550 -14.11 -32.83 -17.63
N LYS A 551 -13.79 -33.62 -18.65
CA LYS A 551 -14.83 -34.17 -19.54
C LYS A 551 -15.29 -35.62 -19.22
N LYS A 552 -14.83 -36.24 -18.14
CA LYS A 552 -15.18 -37.64 -17.82
C LYS A 552 -16.14 -37.84 -16.65
N GLY A 553 -16.57 -36.80 -15.94
CA GLY A 553 -17.42 -36.91 -14.74
C GLY A 553 -18.91 -36.75 -14.94
N GLU A 554 -19.38 -36.19 -16.08
CA GLU A 554 -20.80 -35.88 -16.26
C GLU A 554 -21.58 -36.82 -17.25
N GLU A 555 -20.91 -37.79 -17.90
CA GLU A 555 -21.57 -38.70 -18.84
C GLU A 555 -21.98 -40.06 -18.27
N GLU A 556 -21.65 -40.43 -17.04
CA GLU A 556 -22.01 -41.75 -16.47
C GLU A 556 -23.26 -41.81 -15.57
N GLU A 557 -23.88 -40.68 -15.19
CA GLU A 557 -25.14 -40.69 -14.43
C GLU A 557 -26.45 -40.59 -15.26
N GLY A 558 -26.35 -40.61 -16.57
CA GLY A 558 -27.49 -40.40 -17.49
C GLY A 558 -28.01 -41.64 -18.20
N LYS A 559 -27.58 -42.87 -17.91
CA LYS A 559 -28.06 -44.08 -18.56
C LYS A 559 -28.28 -45.25 -17.62
N SER A 560 -29.39 -45.23 -16.94
CA SER A 560 -30.06 -46.49 -16.53
C SER A 560 -31.52 -46.22 -16.21
N THR A 561 -32.36 -46.93 -16.96
CA THR A 561 -33.74 -47.30 -16.76
C THR A 561 -34.82 -46.62 -17.62
N GLU A 562 -34.97 -47.17 -18.80
CA GLU A 562 -36.30 -47.35 -19.44
C GLU A 562 -36.28 -48.69 -20.17
N GLU A 563 -36.75 -49.72 -19.51
CA GLU A 563 -37.37 -50.87 -20.11
C GLU A 563 -38.56 -51.27 -19.26
N ALA A 564 -39.76 -50.97 -19.75
CA ALA A 564 -41.02 -51.53 -19.24
C ALA A 564 -41.43 -52.69 -20.15
N PRO A 565 -41.86 -53.84 -19.60
CA PRO A 565 -42.44 -54.92 -20.38
C PRO A 565 -43.95 -54.79 -20.52
N ALA A 566 -44.43 -55.34 -21.65
CA ALA A 566 -45.78 -55.50 -22.14
C ALA A 566 -46.86 -55.98 -21.14
#